data_dfcc6f94624c0c006f306d1fbe351790
#
_entry.id   dfcc6f94624c0c006f306d1fbe351790
#
_cell.length_a   1.000
_cell.length_b   1.000
_cell.length_c   1.000
_cell.angle_alpha   90.00
_cell.angle_beta   90.00
_cell.angle_gamma   90.00
#
_symmetry.space_group_name_H-M   'P 1'
#
loop_
_entity.id
_entity.type
_entity.pdbx_description
1 polymer ?
#
loop_
_entity_poly.entity_id
_entity_poly.type
_entity_poly.pdbx_seq_one_letter_code
_entity_poly.pdbx_strand_id
1 'polypeptide(L)'
;GRGFYVFDDMSVFRELSSTQMQSPASLFSVRKAWWYIPRSHLGFGDRPKGTQGDSYFTAKNPPFGAVFTYYLKSDSKSSLAIRQDKEKALLKDGKSVGFPGWDAVENERRELKSEVIFVVSNSKGEIVRRLNAPAKQGFHRIAWDLRYPSPSVIKNSERQSSMLGFMVPPG
;
A
#
# COMPACT_ATOMS: atom_id res chain seq x y z
N GLY A 1 -29.54 -4.76 1.90
CA GLY A 1 -29.03 -4.24 0.65
C GLY A 1 -28.84 -5.37 -0.35
N ARG A 2 -29.28 -5.14 -1.57
CA ARG A 2 -29.05 -6.06 -2.69
C ARG A 2 -28.04 -5.39 -3.60
N GLY A 3 -26.79 -5.87 -3.60
CA GLY A 3 -25.72 -5.35 -4.43
C GLY A 3 -24.96 -6.48 -5.10
N PHE A 4 -24.38 -6.20 -6.24
CA PHE A 4 -23.43 -7.09 -6.89
C PHE A 4 -22.02 -6.63 -6.51
N TYR A 5 -21.20 -7.58 -6.08
CA TYR A 5 -19.79 -7.36 -5.80
C TYR A 5 -18.99 -8.01 -6.93
N VAL A 6 -18.20 -7.22 -7.64
CA VAL A 6 -17.30 -7.70 -8.69
C VAL A 6 -15.90 -7.77 -8.11
N PHE A 7 -15.30 -8.94 -8.20
CA PHE A 7 -13.92 -9.17 -7.75
C PHE A 7 -13.04 -9.38 -8.97
N ASP A 8 -12.24 -8.39 -9.32
CA ASP A 8 -11.45 -8.39 -10.57
C ASP A 8 -10.35 -9.46 -10.59
N ASP A 9 -9.88 -9.87 -9.41
CA ASP A 9 -8.81 -10.84 -9.30
C ASP A 9 -9.02 -11.78 -8.12
N MET A 10 -9.29 -13.04 -8.42
CA MET A 10 -9.46 -14.13 -7.45
C MET A 10 -8.24 -15.08 -7.39
N SER A 11 -7.17 -14.80 -8.10
CA SER A 11 -6.00 -15.69 -8.15
C SER A 11 -5.42 -15.99 -6.78
N VAL A 12 -5.38 -14.98 -5.90
CA VAL A 12 -4.92 -15.08 -4.52
C VAL A 12 -5.64 -16.19 -3.73
N PHE A 13 -6.96 -16.32 -3.90
CA PHE A 13 -7.75 -17.32 -3.18
C PHE A 13 -7.45 -18.77 -3.65
N ARG A 14 -6.93 -18.93 -4.86
CA ARG A 14 -6.50 -20.26 -5.36
C ARG A 14 -5.17 -20.69 -4.77
N GLU A 15 -4.33 -19.73 -4.40
CA GLU A 15 -3.03 -19.98 -3.77
C GLU A 15 -3.12 -20.05 -2.25
N LEU A 16 -4.22 -19.56 -1.68
CA LEU A 16 -4.38 -19.42 -0.24
C LEU A 16 -4.36 -20.81 0.44
N SER A 17 -3.43 -20.97 1.35
CA SER A 17 -3.25 -22.16 2.16
C SER A 17 -3.16 -21.82 3.65
N SER A 18 -3.40 -22.81 4.50
CA SER A 18 -3.22 -22.67 5.95
C SER A 18 -1.78 -22.28 6.31
N THR A 19 -0.79 -22.78 5.58
CA THR A 19 0.63 -22.44 5.77
C THR A 19 0.89 -20.95 5.54
N GLN A 20 0.34 -20.39 4.47
CA GLN A 20 0.49 -18.97 4.16
C GLN A 20 -0.18 -18.07 5.21
N MET A 21 -1.34 -18.50 5.73
CA MET A 21 -2.05 -17.77 6.80
C MET A 21 -1.34 -17.84 8.16
N GLN A 22 -0.53 -18.88 8.39
CA GLN A 22 0.27 -19.02 9.61
C GLN A 22 1.60 -18.28 9.53
N SER A 23 2.10 -18.02 8.32
CA SER A 23 3.32 -17.25 8.12
C SER A 23 3.16 -15.80 8.62
N PRO A 24 4.20 -15.20 9.20
CA PRO A 24 4.19 -13.78 9.60
C PRO A 24 3.82 -12.83 8.47
N ALA A 25 4.30 -13.13 7.26
CA ALA A 25 3.99 -12.40 6.04
C ALA A 25 3.97 -13.37 4.85
N SER A 26 3.08 -13.13 3.89
CA SER A 26 2.98 -13.90 2.65
C SER A 26 2.76 -12.95 1.48
N LEU A 27 3.51 -13.15 0.41
CA LEU A 27 3.33 -12.49 -0.87
C LEU A 27 2.76 -13.50 -1.86
N PHE A 28 1.69 -13.13 -2.56
CA PHE A 28 1.02 -13.98 -3.55
C PHE A 28 1.57 -13.72 -4.94
N SER A 29 1.36 -14.67 -5.85
CA SER A 29 1.77 -14.54 -7.24
C SER A 29 1.21 -13.28 -7.88
N VAL A 30 2.05 -12.62 -8.65
CA VAL A 30 1.68 -11.40 -9.38
C VAL A 30 1.19 -11.81 -10.76
N ARG A 31 -0.02 -11.39 -11.11
CA ARG A 31 -0.55 -11.59 -12.46
C ARG A 31 0.24 -10.77 -13.46
N LYS A 32 0.30 -11.26 -14.70
CA LYS A 32 0.86 -10.50 -15.82
C LYS A 32 0.17 -9.14 -15.94
N ALA A 33 0.94 -8.08 -15.81
CA ALA A 33 0.45 -6.71 -15.98
C ALA A 33 0.38 -6.35 -17.47
N TRP A 34 -0.71 -5.69 -17.85
CA TRP A 34 -0.85 -5.19 -19.21
C TRP A 34 -0.20 -3.82 -19.33
N TRP A 35 0.60 -3.65 -20.34
CA TRP A 35 1.19 -2.37 -20.69
C TRP A 35 0.30 -1.67 -21.71
N TYR A 36 -0.35 -0.56 -21.31
CA TYR A 36 -1.18 0.26 -22.19
C TYR A 36 -1.13 1.73 -21.75
N ILE A 37 -1.53 2.63 -22.62
CA ILE A 37 -1.67 4.04 -22.29
C ILE A 37 -3.09 4.27 -21.76
N PRO A 38 -3.27 4.58 -20.46
CA PRO A 38 -4.59 4.86 -19.93
C PRO A 38 -5.17 6.12 -20.58
N ARG A 39 -6.43 6.05 -20.95
CA ARG A 39 -7.16 7.20 -21.50
C ARG A 39 -8.34 7.51 -20.60
N SER A 40 -8.60 8.80 -20.37
CA SER A 40 -9.84 9.28 -19.76
C SER A 40 -10.89 9.53 -20.83
N HIS A 41 -12.15 9.55 -20.42
CA HIS A 41 -13.24 9.99 -21.30
C HIS A 41 -13.00 11.41 -21.83
N LEU A 42 -13.58 11.71 -22.98
CA LEU A 42 -13.61 13.06 -23.53
C LEU A 42 -14.30 14.00 -22.53
N GLY A 43 -13.57 14.99 -22.05
CA GLY A 43 -14.03 15.96 -21.08
C GLY A 43 -12.86 16.68 -20.44
N PHE A 44 -13.07 17.93 -20.08
CA PHE A 44 -12.07 18.75 -19.39
C PHE A 44 -12.27 18.65 -17.87
N GLY A 45 -11.18 18.46 -17.13
CA GLY A 45 -11.14 18.52 -15.67
C GLY A 45 -11.55 17.21 -14.98
N ASP A 46 -11.89 17.32 -13.71
CA ASP A 46 -12.17 16.20 -12.78
C ASP A 46 -13.54 15.51 -12.99
N ARG A 47 -14.11 15.59 -14.20
CA ARG A 47 -15.38 14.97 -14.51
C ARG A 47 -15.19 13.55 -15.04
N PRO A 48 -15.26 12.52 -14.18
CA PRO A 48 -14.99 11.14 -14.59
C PRO A 48 -16.01 10.58 -15.57
N LYS A 49 -17.17 11.24 -15.69
CA LYS A 49 -18.28 10.84 -16.58
C LYS A 49 -18.28 11.53 -17.93
N GLY A 50 -17.36 12.49 -18.14
CA GLY A 50 -17.39 13.32 -19.36
C GLY A 50 -18.70 14.12 -19.49
N THR A 51 -19.33 14.08 -20.68
CA THR A 51 -20.60 14.74 -21.00
C THR A 51 -21.81 13.84 -20.86
N GLN A 52 -21.69 12.66 -20.28
CA GLN A 52 -22.75 11.63 -20.29
C GLN A 52 -23.83 11.85 -19.22
N GLY A 53 -23.73 12.91 -18.43
CA GLY A 53 -24.72 13.28 -17.42
C GLY A 53 -24.54 12.56 -16.07
N ASP A 54 -25.24 13.04 -15.07
CA ASP A 54 -25.05 12.59 -13.68
C ASP A 54 -25.63 11.19 -13.40
N SER A 55 -26.64 10.78 -14.15
CA SER A 55 -27.27 9.47 -14.01
C SER A 55 -26.46 8.33 -14.63
N TYR A 56 -25.44 8.65 -15.44
CA TYR A 56 -24.60 7.63 -16.04
C TYR A 56 -23.66 6.99 -15.00
N PHE A 57 -23.79 5.69 -14.82
CA PHE A 57 -22.94 4.95 -13.87
C PHE A 57 -21.53 4.73 -14.43
N THR A 58 -20.54 5.11 -13.64
CA THR A 58 -19.14 4.80 -13.91
C THR A 58 -18.49 4.16 -12.69
N ALA A 59 -17.75 3.08 -12.90
CA ALA A 59 -16.88 2.49 -11.90
C ALA A 59 -15.44 2.93 -12.11
N LYS A 60 -14.65 2.98 -11.03
CA LYS A 60 -13.21 3.22 -11.14
C LYS A 60 -12.57 2.03 -11.85
N ASN A 61 -11.62 2.31 -12.75
CA ASN A 61 -10.80 1.28 -13.34
C ASN A 61 -9.98 0.55 -12.26
N PRO A 62 -9.65 -0.74 -12.46
CA PRO A 62 -8.65 -1.41 -11.65
C PRO A 62 -7.33 -0.62 -11.64
N PRO A 63 -6.51 -0.74 -10.57
CA PRO A 63 -5.20 -0.09 -10.55
C PRO A 63 -4.38 -0.48 -11.77
N PHE A 64 -3.78 0.52 -12.42
CA PHE A 64 -2.88 0.30 -13.55
C PHE A 64 -1.58 -0.33 -13.08
N GLY A 65 -1.08 -1.30 -13.85
CA GLY A 65 0.23 -1.90 -13.67
C GLY A 65 0.23 -3.25 -12.96
N ALA A 66 1.33 -3.56 -12.29
CA ALA A 66 1.48 -4.81 -11.56
C ALA A 66 0.90 -4.69 -10.16
N VAL A 67 -0.09 -5.52 -9.84
CA VAL A 67 -0.76 -5.51 -8.53
C VAL A 67 -0.15 -6.61 -7.66
N PHE A 68 0.44 -6.19 -6.54
CA PHE A 68 0.95 -7.09 -5.51
C PHE A 68 -0.10 -7.26 -4.44
N THR A 69 -0.47 -8.50 -4.14
CA THR A 69 -1.32 -8.83 -2.99
C THR A 69 -0.44 -9.49 -1.94
N TYR A 70 -0.55 -9.03 -0.71
CA TYR A 70 0.19 -9.60 0.42
C TYR A 70 -0.71 -9.73 1.64
N TYR A 71 -0.32 -10.62 2.53
CA TYR A 71 -0.97 -10.87 3.80
C TYR A 71 0.02 -10.68 4.95
N LEU A 72 -0.42 -10.02 6.01
CA LEU A 72 0.31 -9.92 7.27
C LEU A 72 -0.52 -10.53 8.39
N LYS A 73 0.10 -11.42 9.16
CA LYS A 73 -0.55 -12.12 10.27
C LYS A 73 -0.85 -11.20 11.45
N SER A 74 -0.07 -10.15 11.65
CA SER A 74 -0.20 -9.22 12.77
C SER A 74 0.17 -7.80 12.36
N ASP A 75 -0.32 -6.82 13.11
CA ASP A 75 0.12 -5.43 12.98
C ASP A 75 1.59 -5.27 13.39
N SER A 76 2.33 -4.46 12.66
CA SER A 76 3.60 -3.94 13.14
C SER A 76 3.32 -2.68 13.97
N LYS A 77 3.26 -2.86 15.31
CA LYS A 77 2.99 -1.77 16.24
C LYS A 77 4.26 -0.99 16.55
N SER A 78 4.16 0.32 16.64
CA SER A 78 5.23 1.16 17.15
C SER A 78 5.47 0.94 18.65
N SER A 79 6.64 1.29 19.14
CA SER A 79 6.98 1.22 20.57
C SER A 79 6.00 2.02 21.42
N LEU A 80 5.59 3.20 20.92
CA LEU A 80 4.54 4.02 21.55
C LEU A 80 3.21 3.26 21.64
N ALA A 81 2.76 2.61 20.58
CA ALA A 81 1.50 1.87 20.59
C ALA A 81 1.54 0.68 21.55
N ILE A 82 2.66 -0.03 21.60
CA ILE A 82 2.88 -1.15 22.53
C ILE A 82 2.82 -0.65 23.98
N ARG A 83 3.48 0.47 24.28
CA ARG A 83 3.44 1.07 25.61
C ARG A 83 2.03 1.50 25.98
N GLN A 84 1.32 2.22 25.12
CA GLN A 84 -0.04 2.67 25.36
C GLN A 84 -1.01 1.50 25.59
N ASP A 85 -0.86 0.40 24.89
CA ASP A 85 -1.68 -0.80 25.11
C ASP A 85 -1.41 -1.41 26.50
N LYS A 86 -0.15 -1.45 26.93
CA LYS A 86 0.22 -1.89 28.30
C LYS A 86 -0.33 -0.96 29.37
N GLU A 87 -0.21 0.35 29.19
CA GLU A 87 -0.74 1.36 30.11
C GLU A 87 -2.27 1.25 30.26
N LYS A 88 -2.98 1.09 29.14
CA LYS A 88 -4.43 0.86 29.15
C LYS A 88 -4.82 -0.40 29.93
N ALA A 89 -4.04 -1.48 29.77
CA ALA A 89 -4.28 -2.71 30.53
C ALA A 89 -4.07 -2.50 32.05
N LEU A 90 -2.99 -1.81 32.45
CA LEU A 90 -2.72 -1.49 33.86
C LEU A 90 -3.83 -0.62 34.47
N LEU A 91 -4.28 0.41 33.73
CA LEU A 91 -5.39 1.27 34.19
C LEU A 91 -6.68 0.48 34.35
N LYS A 92 -6.97 -0.45 33.46
CA LYS A 92 -8.14 -1.33 33.56
C LYS A 92 -8.09 -2.22 34.79
N ASP A 93 -6.89 -2.64 35.18
CA ASP A 93 -6.64 -3.44 36.39
C ASP A 93 -6.58 -2.57 37.67
N GLY A 94 -6.85 -1.27 37.59
CA GLY A 94 -6.78 -0.34 38.73
C GLY A 94 -5.37 -0.03 39.22
N LYS A 95 -4.35 -0.33 38.39
CA LYS A 95 -2.95 -0.05 38.71
C LYS A 95 -2.53 1.32 38.18
N SER A 96 -1.60 1.98 38.89
CA SER A 96 -1.02 3.23 38.43
C SER A 96 -0.04 2.99 37.30
N VAL A 97 0.02 3.95 36.38
CA VAL A 97 0.99 3.96 35.27
C VAL A 97 2.14 4.90 35.65
N GLY A 98 3.34 4.37 35.69
CA GLY A 98 4.56 5.16 35.89
C GLY A 98 5.00 5.89 34.64
N PHE A 99 5.73 7.00 34.83
CA PHE A 99 6.36 7.69 33.70
C PHE A 99 7.45 6.81 33.07
N PRO A 100 7.46 6.62 31.73
CA PRO A 100 8.39 5.68 31.06
C PRO A 100 9.85 6.16 30.99
N GLY A 101 10.11 7.40 31.36
CA GLY A 101 11.42 8.04 31.22
C GLY A 101 11.55 8.83 29.92
N TRP A 102 12.35 9.90 29.98
CA TRP A 102 12.55 10.79 28.83
C TRP A 102 13.21 10.10 27.65
N ASP A 103 14.15 9.19 27.88
CA ASP A 103 14.84 8.44 26.81
C ASP A 103 13.86 7.55 26.04
N ALA A 104 12.93 6.90 26.73
CA ALA A 104 11.89 6.09 26.09
C ALA A 104 10.97 6.94 25.22
N VAL A 105 10.53 8.09 25.73
CA VAL A 105 9.66 9.04 25.01
C VAL A 105 10.36 9.60 23.77
N GLU A 106 11.65 9.93 23.88
CA GLU A 106 12.41 10.45 22.74
C GLU A 106 12.66 9.38 21.68
N ASN A 107 12.93 8.14 22.07
CA ASN A 107 13.07 7.02 21.14
C ASN A 107 11.75 6.75 20.41
N GLU A 108 10.62 6.76 21.10
CA GLU A 108 9.29 6.64 20.49
C GLU A 108 9.01 7.76 19.48
N ARG A 109 9.41 8.99 19.81
CA ARG A 109 9.25 10.16 18.92
C ARG A 109 10.07 10.05 17.64
N ARG A 110 11.27 9.44 17.73
CA ARG A 110 12.19 9.24 16.59
C ARG A 110 11.86 7.98 15.79
N GLU A 111 11.04 7.09 16.31
CA GLU A 111 10.69 5.85 15.65
C GLU A 111 9.98 6.13 14.33
N LEU A 112 10.50 5.56 13.25
CA LEU A 112 9.88 5.64 11.94
C LEU A 112 8.61 4.78 11.91
N LYS A 113 7.61 5.23 11.14
CA LYS A 113 6.40 4.47 10.92
C LYS A 113 6.73 3.12 10.28
N SER A 114 6.18 2.05 10.86
CA SER A 114 6.33 0.70 10.29
C SER A 114 5.64 0.61 8.93
N GLU A 115 6.39 0.21 7.92
CA GLU A 115 5.91 0.05 6.55
C GLU A 115 6.46 -1.24 5.95
N VAL A 116 5.72 -1.83 5.02
CA VAL A 116 6.21 -2.91 4.16
C VAL A 116 6.85 -2.27 2.93
N ILE A 117 8.07 -2.66 2.63
CA ILE A 117 8.78 -2.16 1.45
C ILE A 117 8.84 -3.28 0.40
N PHE A 118 8.20 -3.04 -0.74
CA PHE A 118 8.37 -3.89 -1.91
C PHE A 118 9.55 -3.40 -2.73
N VAL A 119 10.46 -4.31 -3.00
CA VAL A 119 11.59 -4.06 -3.88
C VAL A 119 11.35 -4.79 -5.19
N VAL A 120 11.13 -4.04 -6.26
CA VAL A 120 11.00 -4.57 -7.61
C VAL A 120 12.38 -4.55 -8.25
N SER A 121 12.81 -5.71 -8.74
CA SER A 121 14.09 -5.86 -9.43
C SER A 121 13.92 -6.50 -10.80
N ASN A 122 14.85 -6.24 -11.70
CA ASN A 122 14.91 -6.88 -13.02
C ASN A 122 15.58 -8.28 -12.92
N SER A 123 15.67 -8.98 -14.05
CA SER A 123 16.29 -10.30 -14.14
C SER A 123 17.78 -10.34 -13.75
N LYS A 124 18.46 -9.18 -13.76
CA LYS A 124 19.86 -9.03 -13.31
C LYS A 124 19.98 -8.73 -11.82
N GLY A 125 18.86 -8.61 -11.10
CA GLY A 125 18.84 -8.24 -9.68
C GLY A 125 18.96 -6.74 -9.40
N GLU A 126 18.99 -5.89 -10.42
CA GLU A 126 19.05 -4.43 -10.25
C GLU A 126 17.70 -3.91 -9.79
N ILE A 127 17.72 -3.02 -8.80
CA ILE A 127 16.49 -2.45 -8.23
C ILE A 127 15.87 -1.46 -9.22
N VAL A 128 14.65 -1.76 -9.66
CA VAL A 128 13.86 -0.91 -10.57
C VAL A 128 13.00 0.08 -9.77
N ARG A 129 12.36 -0.38 -8.70
CA ARG A 129 11.43 0.44 -7.90
C ARG A 129 11.36 -0.05 -6.46
N ARG A 130 11.12 0.89 -5.53
CA ARG A 130 10.69 0.61 -4.17
C ARG A 130 9.29 1.19 -3.97
N LEU A 131 8.41 0.41 -3.34
CA LEU A 131 7.04 0.82 -3.04
C LEU A 131 6.81 0.62 -1.54
N ASN A 132 6.23 1.61 -0.90
CA ASN A 132 5.85 1.53 0.51
C ASN A 132 4.39 1.13 0.62
N ALA A 133 4.10 0.22 1.52
CA ALA A 133 2.77 -0.31 1.75
C ALA A 133 2.45 -0.40 3.25
N PRO A 134 1.17 -0.45 3.63
CA PRO A 134 0.75 -0.55 5.01
C PRO A 134 1.29 -1.81 5.70
N ALA A 135 1.79 -1.67 6.94
CA ALA A 135 2.21 -2.78 7.80
C ALA A 135 1.11 -3.15 8.80
N LYS A 136 -0.13 -3.28 8.32
CA LYS A 136 -1.30 -3.67 9.10
C LYS A 136 -1.67 -5.13 8.87
N GLN A 137 -2.25 -5.76 9.89
CA GLN A 137 -2.79 -7.12 9.79
C GLN A 137 -3.82 -7.24 8.67
N GLY A 138 -3.84 -8.39 7.98
CA GLY A 138 -4.81 -8.72 6.95
C GLY A 138 -4.25 -8.68 5.54
N PHE A 139 -5.17 -8.71 4.57
CA PHE A 139 -4.84 -8.66 3.15
C PHE A 139 -4.75 -7.22 2.66
N HIS A 140 -3.72 -6.96 1.90
CA HIS A 140 -3.49 -5.65 1.29
C HIS A 140 -3.12 -5.80 -0.18
N ARG A 141 -3.40 -4.75 -0.94
CA ARG A 141 -3.00 -4.63 -2.34
C ARG A 141 -2.26 -3.33 -2.57
N ILE A 142 -1.19 -3.38 -3.35
CA ILE A 142 -0.47 -2.23 -3.85
C ILE A 142 -0.18 -2.43 -5.33
N ALA A 143 -0.30 -1.37 -6.11
CA ALA A 143 0.00 -1.41 -7.54
C ALA A 143 1.29 -0.65 -7.84
N TRP A 144 2.14 -1.23 -8.68
CA TRP A 144 3.25 -0.55 -9.30
C TRP A 144 2.84 -0.10 -10.70
N ASP A 145 2.95 1.17 -10.96
CA ASP A 145 2.58 1.84 -12.20
C ASP A 145 3.51 1.53 -13.40
N LEU A 146 4.34 0.50 -13.30
CA LEU A 146 5.34 0.09 -14.29
C LEU A 146 6.32 1.22 -14.66
N ARG A 147 6.65 2.09 -13.71
CA ARG A 147 7.56 3.22 -13.93
C ARG A 147 8.80 3.13 -13.06
N TYR A 148 9.90 3.60 -13.62
CA TYR A 148 11.09 3.93 -12.85
C TYR A 148 10.81 5.08 -11.88
N PRO A 149 11.66 5.30 -10.87
CA PRO A 149 11.57 6.49 -10.04
C PRO A 149 11.59 7.78 -10.88
N SER A 150 10.94 8.82 -10.39
CA SER A 150 11.01 10.13 -11.04
C SER A 150 12.47 10.59 -11.11
N PRO A 151 12.94 11.11 -12.25
CA PRO A 151 14.27 11.68 -12.37
C PRO A 151 14.39 13.06 -11.70
N SER A 152 13.29 13.59 -11.15
CA SER A 152 13.29 14.89 -10.50
C SER A 152 14.15 14.89 -9.25
N VAL A 153 15.01 15.88 -9.12
CA VAL A 153 15.77 16.13 -7.89
C VAL A 153 14.79 16.45 -6.76
N ILE A 154 15.00 15.86 -5.58
CA ILE A 154 14.22 16.19 -4.39
C ILE A 154 14.51 17.69 -4.08
N LYS A 155 13.52 18.54 -4.32
CA LYS A 155 13.56 19.93 -3.91
C LYS A 155 12.87 20.03 -2.55
N ASN A 156 13.48 20.80 -1.66
CA ASN A 156 12.97 21.05 -0.30
C ASN A 156 11.74 21.99 -0.29
N SER A 157 11.02 22.10 -1.41
CA SER A 157 9.82 22.91 -1.56
C SER A 157 8.60 22.01 -1.62
N GLU A 158 7.51 22.43 -1.01
CA GLU A 158 6.23 21.72 -0.91
C GLU A 158 5.57 21.34 -2.27
N ARG A 159 6.07 21.88 -3.37
CA ARG A 159 5.69 21.46 -4.72
C ARG A 159 6.61 20.32 -5.18
N GLN A 160 6.23 19.10 -4.86
CA GLN A 160 6.80 17.95 -5.56
C GLN A 160 6.52 18.10 -7.05
N SER A 161 7.57 18.02 -7.86
CA SER A 161 7.42 17.91 -9.31
C SER A 161 6.51 16.72 -9.62
N SER A 162 5.42 16.96 -10.33
CA SER A 162 4.50 15.91 -10.81
C SER A 162 5.11 15.06 -11.95
N MET A 163 6.42 15.20 -12.18
CA MET A 163 7.10 14.48 -13.26
C MET A 163 7.14 12.98 -12.91
N LEU A 164 6.40 12.20 -13.66
CA LEU A 164 6.42 10.74 -13.56
C LEU A 164 7.72 10.19 -14.14
N GLY A 165 8.20 9.09 -13.58
CA GLY A 165 9.32 8.33 -14.15
C GLY A 165 8.95 7.72 -15.50
N PHE A 166 9.97 7.33 -16.29
CA PHE A 166 9.77 6.62 -17.54
C PHE A 166 9.12 5.25 -17.30
N MET A 167 8.32 4.80 -18.24
CA MET A 167 7.77 3.45 -18.19
C MET A 167 8.85 2.40 -18.46
N VAL A 168 8.75 1.29 -17.76
CA VAL A 168 9.62 0.13 -18.00
C VAL A 168 9.25 -0.49 -19.34
N PRO A 169 10.20 -0.90 -20.18
CA PRO A 169 9.88 -1.59 -21.41
C PRO A 169 9.17 -2.92 -21.13
N PRO A 170 8.31 -3.40 -22.04
CA PRO A 170 7.74 -4.74 -21.95
C PRO A 170 8.85 -5.79 -21.95
N GLY A 171 8.72 -6.82 -21.10
CA GLY A 171 9.64 -7.94 -20.97
C GLY A 171 8.97 -9.28 -21.23
#